data_61b6097f6a04eb46a28ade8250b19338
#
_entry.id   61b6097f6a04eb46a28ade8250b19338
#
_cell.length_a   1.000
_cell.length_b   1.000
_cell.length_c   1.000
_cell.angle_alpha   90.00
_cell.angle_beta   90.00
_cell.angle_gamma   90.00
#
_symmetry.space_group_name_H-M   'P 1'
#
loop_
_entity.id
_entity.type
_entity.pdbx_description
1 polymer ?
#
loop_
_entity_poly.entity_id
_entity_poly.type
_entity_poly.pdbx_seq_one_letter_code
_entity_poly.pdbx_strand_id
1 'polypeptide(L)'
;MSFSRDKNNKNVALTRRGFLGASAGISSLAITGNSALSETISSVYSSATISDIHGWGRDPGFADVGFNENPYGPSPRAVRVVNDSIMDVNRYDFGAYTKLENAIGEYLGLERNEDLSSGGNPLFGQGFYPVYAEGGSSFILDQITMIYGLKGGSGEIIEIDPGYGAITRAAYSLRNRYGAEINIKRIPATKEFVHDLEAMKNAVTDKTTLLVITNPNNPTGTILSYQEIESFINGIPESVTIIIDEAYIHYAREENYVSGISLSQKYKNVIVTRTFSKMYGLAGLRIGYAVGDRSVMSELRAAGNGWGISNVSCYAAMAALKDKSFVRQVKRLTNETKDYFYGELDSLGLTYTPSHSNFILVNVNDDAREFQKKLMKRNVRVRAYDNDAIRNHIRVSVGTLDEMQATVNVLQDLIKT
;
A
#
# COMPACT_ATOMS: atom_id res chain seq x y z
N MET A 1 17.04 -39.68 -19.46
CA MET A 1 15.97 -40.12 -18.58
C MET A 1 14.69 -39.43 -19.01
N SER A 2 13.78 -40.17 -19.62
CA SER A 2 12.52 -39.67 -20.20
C SER A 2 11.45 -39.62 -19.12
N PHE A 3 10.86 -38.48 -18.87
CA PHE A 3 9.66 -38.36 -18.04
C PHE A 3 8.41 -38.50 -18.94
N SER A 4 7.64 -39.53 -18.73
CA SER A 4 6.36 -39.75 -19.40
C SER A 4 5.34 -38.75 -18.83
N ARG A 5 4.64 -38.05 -19.73
CA ARG A 5 3.48 -37.20 -19.40
C ARG A 5 2.25 -38.09 -19.25
N ASP A 6 1.70 -38.10 -18.06
CA ASP A 6 0.37 -38.67 -17.81
C ASP A 6 -0.71 -37.74 -18.38
N LYS A 7 -1.52 -38.28 -19.29
CA LYS A 7 -2.56 -37.57 -20.05
C LYS A 7 -3.93 -37.86 -19.46
N ASN A 8 -4.25 -37.43 -18.23
CA ASN A 8 -5.66 -37.42 -17.78
C ASN A 8 -5.82 -36.56 -16.50
N ASN A 9 -5.70 -35.27 -16.61
CA ASN A 9 -6.29 -34.39 -15.61
C ASN A 9 -6.86 -33.16 -16.32
N LYS A 10 -8.17 -33.18 -16.59
CA LYS A 10 -8.94 -32.07 -17.14
C LYS A 10 -9.32 -31.10 -16.00
N ASN A 11 -8.35 -30.58 -15.29
CA ASN A 11 -8.55 -29.40 -14.46
C ASN A 11 -8.29 -28.18 -15.33
N VAL A 12 -9.36 -27.43 -15.61
CA VAL A 12 -9.30 -26.16 -16.32
C VAL A 12 -8.62 -25.17 -15.39
N ALA A 13 -7.28 -25.16 -15.42
CA ALA A 13 -6.51 -24.08 -14.83
C ALA A 13 -6.96 -22.78 -15.52
N LEU A 14 -7.48 -21.82 -14.77
CA LEU A 14 -7.75 -20.46 -15.25
C LEU A 14 -6.42 -19.84 -15.65
N THR A 15 -6.00 -20.11 -16.89
CA THR A 15 -4.85 -19.45 -17.49
C THR A 15 -5.18 -17.98 -17.68
N ARG A 16 -4.17 -17.14 -17.78
CA ARG A 16 -4.27 -15.70 -18.10
C ARG A 16 -5.25 -15.40 -19.25
N ARG A 17 -5.43 -16.31 -20.22
CA ARG A 17 -6.44 -16.23 -21.28
C ARG A 17 -7.85 -16.48 -20.77
N GLY A 18 -8.04 -17.42 -19.83
CA GLY A 18 -9.35 -17.68 -19.21
C GLY A 18 -9.83 -16.51 -18.36
N PHE A 19 -8.94 -15.87 -17.62
CA PHE A 19 -9.25 -14.67 -16.83
C PHE A 19 -9.71 -13.50 -17.72
N LEU A 20 -9.03 -13.24 -18.85
CA LEU A 20 -9.43 -12.21 -19.80
C LEU A 20 -10.71 -12.56 -20.56
N GLY A 21 -10.97 -13.87 -20.79
CA GLY A 21 -12.19 -14.36 -21.43
C GLY A 21 -13.42 -14.29 -20.51
N ALA A 22 -13.26 -14.59 -19.24
CA ALA A 22 -14.33 -14.48 -18.24
C ALA A 22 -14.79 -13.03 -18.02
N SER A 23 -13.84 -12.07 -18.02
CA SER A 23 -14.18 -10.65 -17.91
C SER A 23 -14.95 -10.10 -19.13
N ALA A 24 -14.75 -10.65 -20.32
CA ALA A 24 -15.52 -10.30 -21.51
C ALA A 24 -16.96 -10.87 -21.49
N GLY A 25 -17.16 -12.03 -20.87
CA GLY A 25 -18.48 -12.65 -20.70
C GLY A 25 -19.38 -11.93 -19.68
N ILE A 26 -18.79 -11.35 -18.64
CA ILE A 26 -19.52 -10.60 -17.59
C ILE A 26 -19.98 -9.23 -18.10
N SER A 27 -19.26 -8.62 -19.03
CA SER A 27 -19.62 -7.30 -19.59
C SER A 27 -20.90 -7.31 -20.41
N SER A 28 -21.38 -8.47 -20.89
CA SER A 28 -22.63 -8.60 -21.67
C SER A 28 -23.87 -8.85 -20.78
N LEU A 29 -23.70 -9.13 -19.48
CA LEU A 29 -24.78 -9.38 -18.52
C LEU A 29 -25.13 -8.17 -17.63
N ALA A 30 -24.46 -7.03 -17.81
CA ALA A 30 -24.57 -5.85 -16.94
C ALA A 30 -25.82 -4.97 -17.18
N ILE A 31 -26.87 -5.47 -17.82
CA ILE A 31 -28.08 -4.67 -18.15
C ILE A 31 -29.31 -5.05 -17.31
N THR A 32 -29.23 -6.03 -16.42
CA THR A 32 -30.38 -6.39 -15.54
C THR A 32 -29.95 -6.49 -14.07
N GLY A 33 -30.32 -5.47 -13.30
CA GLY A 33 -30.46 -5.44 -11.83
C GLY A 33 -29.33 -5.99 -10.95
N ASN A 34 -28.76 -5.12 -10.10
CA ASN A 34 -27.67 -5.41 -9.15
C ASN A 34 -27.88 -6.65 -8.23
N SER A 35 -29.11 -7.09 -7.96
CA SER A 35 -29.40 -8.25 -7.09
C SER A 35 -29.12 -9.59 -7.79
N ALA A 36 -29.47 -9.72 -9.08
CA ALA A 36 -29.28 -10.98 -9.82
C ALA A 36 -27.79 -11.28 -10.09
N LEU A 37 -26.95 -10.25 -10.24
CA LEU A 37 -25.50 -10.43 -10.41
C LEU A 37 -24.83 -10.90 -9.11
N SER A 38 -25.23 -10.38 -7.97
CA SER A 38 -24.75 -10.79 -6.66
C SER A 38 -25.09 -12.27 -6.37
N GLU A 39 -26.33 -12.68 -6.63
CA GLU A 39 -26.77 -14.08 -6.46
C GLU A 39 -26.08 -15.03 -7.45
N THR A 40 -25.87 -14.62 -8.71
CA THR A 40 -25.19 -15.45 -9.71
C THR A 40 -23.70 -15.62 -9.42
N ILE A 41 -23.03 -14.55 -8.98
CA ILE A 41 -21.63 -14.62 -8.53
C ILE A 41 -21.52 -15.50 -7.28
N SER A 42 -22.38 -15.30 -6.29
CA SER A 42 -22.42 -16.10 -5.07
C SER A 42 -22.68 -17.58 -5.34
N SER A 43 -23.59 -17.92 -6.26
CA SER A 43 -23.96 -19.32 -6.55
C SER A 43 -22.88 -20.08 -7.34
N VAL A 44 -22.08 -19.40 -8.15
CA VAL A 44 -20.99 -20.04 -8.93
C VAL A 44 -19.76 -20.30 -8.07
N TYR A 45 -19.54 -19.51 -7.02
CA TYR A 45 -18.30 -19.53 -6.24
C TYR A 45 -18.47 -19.92 -4.76
N SER A 46 -19.71 -20.22 -4.31
CA SER A 46 -19.99 -20.53 -2.90
C SER A 46 -19.33 -21.80 -2.36
N SER A 47 -18.61 -22.54 -3.18
CA SER A 47 -17.96 -23.81 -2.81
C SER A 47 -16.43 -23.79 -2.85
N ALA A 48 -15.79 -22.64 -3.11
CA ALA A 48 -14.33 -22.60 -3.15
C ALA A 48 -13.70 -22.89 -1.77
N THR A 49 -12.77 -23.83 -1.74
CA THR A 49 -12.02 -24.23 -0.55
C THR A 49 -10.56 -23.81 -0.65
N ILE A 50 -9.80 -23.99 0.44
CA ILE A 50 -8.36 -23.68 0.44
C ILE A 50 -7.61 -24.43 -0.70
N SER A 51 -8.02 -25.65 -1.05
CA SER A 51 -7.41 -26.42 -2.14
C SER A 51 -7.64 -25.83 -3.53
N ASP A 52 -8.63 -24.96 -3.70
CA ASP A 52 -8.98 -24.36 -4.99
C ASP A 52 -8.20 -23.08 -5.28
N ILE A 53 -7.37 -22.62 -4.34
CA ILE A 53 -6.57 -21.42 -4.49
C ILE A 53 -5.38 -21.66 -5.42
N HIS A 54 -5.38 -20.96 -6.55
CA HIS A 54 -4.30 -20.96 -7.54
C HIS A 54 -3.90 -19.50 -7.82
N GLY A 55 -2.97 -18.96 -7.02
CA GLY A 55 -2.54 -17.58 -7.13
C GLY A 55 -1.20 -17.38 -7.84
N TRP A 56 -0.92 -16.16 -8.29
CA TRP A 56 0.37 -15.75 -8.80
C TRP A 56 1.44 -15.81 -7.70
N GLY A 57 2.50 -16.62 -7.93
CA GLY A 57 3.67 -16.69 -7.04
C GLY A 57 3.37 -17.17 -5.63
N ARG A 58 2.26 -17.89 -5.41
CA ARG A 58 1.81 -18.39 -4.11
C ARG A 58 1.74 -19.91 -4.10
N ASP A 59 1.85 -20.46 -2.91
CA ASP A 59 1.68 -21.89 -2.72
C ASP A 59 0.21 -22.27 -2.96
N PRO A 60 -0.08 -23.22 -3.83
CA PRO A 60 -1.43 -23.74 -3.99
C PRO A 60 -1.99 -24.23 -2.65
N GLY A 61 -3.26 -23.96 -2.39
CA GLY A 61 -3.89 -24.37 -1.13
C GLY A 61 -3.56 -23.50 0.09
N PHE A 62 -3.09 -22.26 -0.12
CA PHE A 62 -2.78 -21.31 0.94
C PHE A 62 -3.36 -19.94 0.64
N ALA A 63 -4.23 -19.42 1.52
CA ALA A 63 -4.76 -18.05 1.44
C ALA A 63 -3.80 -17.07 2.14
N ASP A 64 -2.98 -16.35 1.38
CA ASP A 64 -2.09 -15.35 1.94
C ASP A 64 -2.71 -13.96 1.93
N VAL A 65 -3.57 -13.70 2.89
CA VAL A 65 -4.28 -12.43 3.05
C VAL A 65 -3.70 -11.60 4.22
N GLY A 66 -2.38 -11.65 4.40
CA GLY A 66 -1.69 -11.01 5.54
C GLY A 66 -0.87 -9.76 5.22
N PHE A 67 -0.43 -9.54 3.97
CA PHE A 67 0.59 -8.53 3.64
C PHE A 67 0.11 -7.35 2.79
N ASN A 68 -1.19 -7.24 2.53
CA ASN A 68 -1.77 -6.18 1.71
C ASN A 68 -1.15 -6.13 0.30
N GLU A 69 -0.87 -7.28 -0.26
CA GLU A 69 -0.37 -7.42 -1.62
C GLU A 69 -1.50 -7.27 -2.64
N ASN A 70 -1.15 -7.06 -3.90
CA ASN A 70 -2.11 -7.13 -4.99
C ASN A 70 -2.26 -8.59 -5.42
N PRO A 71 -3.42 -9.23 -5.20
CA PRO A 71 -3.59 -10.65 -5.50
C PRO A 71 -3.60 -10.95 -7.00
N TYR A 72 -3.76 -9.92 -7.84
CA TYR A 72 -3.80 -10.04 -9.30
C TYR A 72 -2.42 -9.91 -9.96
N GLY A 73 -1.34 -9.78 -9.14
CA GLY A 73 0.03 -9.64 -9.60
C GLY A 73 0.34 -8.28 -10.25
N PRO A 74 1.48 -8.16 -10.92
CA PRO A 74 1.86 -6.97 -11.67
C PRO A 74 1.13 -6.89 -13.01
N SER A 75 1.05 -5.68 -13.59
CA SER A 75 0.45 -5.50 -14.91
C SER A 75 1.18 -6.29 -16.00
N PRO A 76 0.47 -6.76 -17.04
CA PRO A 76 1.09 -7.43 -18.18
C PRO A 76 2.17 -6.61 -18.87
N ARG A 77 2.05 -5.27 -18.85
CA ARG A 77 3.07 -4.38 -19.41
C ARG A 77 4.33 -4.41 -18.57
N ALA A 78 4.21 -4.35 -17.24
CA ALA A 78 5.34 -4.43 -16.33
C ALA A 78 6.08 -5.78 -16.46
N VAL A 79 5.33 -6.90 -16.50
CA VAL A 79 5.92 -8.24 -16.68
C VAL A 79 6.71 -8.34 -17.97
N ARG A 80 6.18 -7.80 -19.08
CA ARG A 80 6.88 -7.81 -20.37
C ARG A 80 8.19 -7.06 -20.29
N VAL A 81 8.15 -5.84 -19.75
CA VAL A 81 9.34 -4.99 -19.61
C VAL A 81 10.39 -5.64 -18.71
N VAL A 82 9.99 -6.31 -17.62
CA VAL A 82 10.92 -7.07 -16.77
C VAL A 82 11.62 -8.17 -17.59
N ASN A 83 10.85 -8.96 -18.34
CA ASN A 83 11.39 -10.04 -19.18
C ASN A 83 12.34 -9.51 -20.25
N ASP A 84 12.00 -8.39 -20.89
CA ASP A 84 12.82 -7.79 -21.95
C ASP A 84 14.11 -7.17 -21.36
N SER A 85 14.08 -6.64 -20.15
CA SER A 85 15.20 -5.94 -19.51
C SER A 85 16.15 -6.86 -18.74
N ILE A 86 15.77 -8.13 -18.50
CA ILE A 86 16.57 -9.03 -17.63
C ILE A 86 17.96 -9.33 -18.23
N MET A 87 18.09 -9.24 -19.54
CA MET A 87 19.38 -9.49 -20.22
C MET A 87 20.34 -8.32 -20.09
N ASP A 88 19.87 -7.14 -19.68
CA ASP A 88 20.67 -5.92 -19.56
C ASP A 88 21.08 -5.61 -18.11
N VAL A 89 20.77 -6.51 -17.15
CA VAL A 89 21.05 -6.29 -15.70
C VAL A 89 22.54 -6.21 -15.37
N ASN A 90 23.42 -6.63 -16.27
CA ASN A 90 24.87 -6.54 -16.12
C ASN A 90 25.41 -5.12 -16.40
N ARG A 91 24.55 -4.16 -16.76
CA ARG A 91 24.92 -2.78 -17.07
C ARG A 91 24.19 -1.80 -16.17
N TYR A 92 24.89 -0.73 -15.79
CA TYR A 92 24.27 0.41 -15.13
C TYR A 92 23.59 1.31 -16.18
N ASP A 93 22.31 1.66 -15.97
CA ASP A 93 21.66 2.79 -16.64
C ASP A 93 21.47 3.94 -15.65
N PHE A 94 22.44 4.85 -15.64
CA PHE A 94 22.43 6.01 -14.76
C PHE A 94 21.24 6.95 -15.04
N GLY A 95 20.64 6.85 -16.22
CA GLY A 95 19.44 7.62 -16.57
C GLY A 95 18.12 7.02 -16.09
N ALA A 96 18.10 5.76 -15.63
CA ALA A 96 16.85 5.06 -15.28
C ALA A 96 16.07 5.76 -14.16
N TYR A 97 16.75 6.28 -13.14
CA TYR A 97 16.13 7.04 -12.05
C TYR A 97 15.47 8.31 -12.56
N THR A 98 16.20 9.14 -13.29
CA THR A 98 15.68 10.39 -13.87
C THR A 98 14.47 10.13 -14.77
N LYS A 99 14.54 9.08 -15.60
CA LYS A 99 13.39 8.66 -16.44
C LYS A 99 12.18 8.27 -15.60
N LEU A 100 12.39 7.52 -14.50
CA LEU A 100 11.32 7.11 -13.61
C LEU A 100 10.70 8.32 -12.90
N GLU A 101 11.50 9.22 -12.33
CA GLU A 101 11.02 10.41 -11.64
C GLU A 101 10.24 11.35 -12.58
N ASN A 102 10.73 11.51 -13.81
CA ASN A 102 10.01 12.26 -14.84
C ASN A 102 8.67 11.58 -15.19
N ALA A 103 8.65 10.27 -15.37
CA ALA A 103 7.42 9.55 -15.64
C ALA A 103 6.40 9.63 -14.50
N ILE A 104 6.87 9.66 -13.24
CA ILE A 104 6.01 9.89 -12.07
C ILE A 104 5.47 11.31 -12.07
N GLY A 105 6.32 12.32 -12.30
CA GLY A 105 5.90 13.72 -12.35
C GLY A 105 4.85 13.98 -13.44
N GLU A 106 5.06 13.45 -14.64
CA GLU A 106 4.10 13.50 -15.75
C GLU A 106 2.77 12.79 -15.39
N TYR A 107 2.86 11.61 -14.80
CA TYR A 107 1.68 10.84 -14.36
C TYR A 107 0.83 11.60 -13.33
N LEU A 108 1.49 12.35 -12.44
CA LEU A 108 0.86 13.14 -11.39
C LEU A 108 0.42 14.54 -11.86
N GLY A 109 0.79 14.96 -13.06
CA GLY A 109 0.51 16.29 -13.58
C GLY A 109 1.22 17.41 -12.83
N LEU A 110 2.41 17.14 -12.30
CA LEU A 110 3.20 18.14 -11.59
C LEU A 110 3.79 19.18 -12.54
N GLU A 111 4.09 20.37 -12.00
CA GLU A 111 4.76 21.41 -12.76
C GLU A 111 6.20 21.01 -13.08
N ARG A 112 6.55 21.11 -14.35
CA ARG A 112 7.89 20.82 -14.86
C ARG A 112 8.81 22.00 -14.67
N ASN A 113 9.98 21.78 -14.09
CA ASN A 113 11.05 22.78 -14.06
C ASN A 113 12.07 22.49 -15.16
N GLU A 114 12.29 23.45 -16.03
CA GLU A 114 13.28 23.35 -17.11
C GLU A 114 14.64 23.94 -16.74
N ASP A 115 14.70 24.72 -15.66
CA ASP A 115 15.96 25.25 -15.14
C ASP A 115 16.70 24.21 -14.31
N LEU A 116 17.58 23.46 -14.95
CA LEU A 116 18.46 22.48 -14.35
C LEU A 116 19.81 23.05 -13.89
N SER A 117 19.97 24.39 -13.88
CA SER A 117 21.23 25.06 -13.56
C SER A 117 21.67 24.90 -12.09
N SER A 118 20.80 24.43 -11.21
CA SER A 118 21.07 24.23 -9.78
C SER A 118 21.54 22.81 -9.47
N GLY A 119 22.73 22.41 -9.95
CA GLY A 119 23.63 21.52 -9.22
C GLY A 119 23.18 20.08 -8.97
N GLY A 120 22.89 19.30 -10.00
CA GLY A 120 22.83 17.82 -9.88
C GLY A 120 24.17 17.17 -10.22
N ASN A 121 24.46 16.01 -9.65
CA ASN A 121 25.57 15.18 -10.14
C ASN A 121 25.31 14.83 -11.63
N PRO A 122 26.24 15.12 -12.57
CA PRO A 122 26.05 14.88 -13.99
C PRO A 122 25.73 13.42 -14.34
N LEU A 123 26.10 12.46 -13.46
CA LEU A 123 25.83 11.03 -13.62
C LEU A 123 24.41 10.65 -13.20
N PHE A 124 23.81 11.39 -12.27
CA PHE A 124 22.50 11.10 -11.68
C PHE A 124 21.53 12.27 -11.89
N GLY A 125 21.45 12.83 -13.07
CA GLY A 125 20.69 14.03 -13.40
C GLY A 125 19.45 14.25 -12.53
N GLN A 126 19.17 15.48 -12.15
CA GLN A 126 17.93 15.80 -11.46
C GLN A 126 16.74 15.60 -12.41
N GLY A 127 15.67 14.96 -11.94
CA GLY A 127 14.41 14.93 -12.65
C GLY A 127 13.82 16.35 -12.79
N PHE A 128 13.05 16.57 -13.85
CA PHE A 128 12.38 17.85 -14.09
C PHE A 128 11.27 18.15 -13.07
N TYR A 129 10.90 17.18 -12.23
CA TYR A 129 9.79 17.26 -11.29
C TYR A 129 10.26 17.15 -9.84
N PRO A 130 9.49 17.69 -8.87
CA PRO A 130 9.79 17.59 -7.45
C PRO A 130 9.44 16.18 -6.91
N VAL A 131 10.10 15.17 -7.46
CA VAL A 131 9.92 13.75 -7.15
C VAL A 131 11.25 13.15 -6.75
N TYR A 132 11.24 12.29 -5.75
CA TYR A 132 12.35 11.45 -5.32
C TYR A 132 11.92 9.99 -5.30
N ALA A 133 12.53 9.14 -6.10
CA ALA A 133 12.28 7.70 -6.17
C ALA A 133 13.38 6.91 -5.45
N GLU A 134 13.00 5.85 -4.70
CA GLU A 134 13.95 5.03 -3.97
C GLU A 134 13.41 3.59 -3.74
N GLY A 135 14.21 2.74 -3.14
CA GLY A 135 14.01 1.31 -2.87
C GLY A 135 12.82 0.95 -1.98
N GLY A 136 11.66 1.55 -2.27
CA GLY A 136 10.40 1.41 -1.57
C GLY A 136 10.09 2.58 -0.63
N SER A 137 8.80 2.88 -0.42
CA SER A 137 8.39 3.98 0.47
C SER A 137 8.91 3.82 1.89
N SER A 138 9.07 2.60 2.40
CA SER A 138 9.63 2.37 3.74
C SER A 138 11.05 2.89 3.87
N PHE A 139 11.89 2.73 2.84
CA PHE A 139 13.25 3.28 2.85
C PHE A 139 13.23 4.81 2.84
N ILE A 140 12.33 5.41 2.08
CA ILE A 140 12.13 6.87 2.06
C ILE A 140 11.68 7.36 3.45
N LEU A 141 10.76 6.67 4.10
CA LEU A 141 10.32 6.99 5.46
C LEU A 141 11.47 6.90 6.48
N ASP A 142 12.35 5.90 6.35
CA ASP A 142 13.56 5.79 7.18
C ASP A 142 14.49 6.98 6.95
N GLN A 143 14.73 7.40 5.69
CA GLN A 143 15.54 8.58 5.36
C GLN A 143 14.92 9.87 5.91
N ILE A 144 13.61 10.07 5.73
CA ILE A 144 12.90 11.23 6.26
C ILE A 144 13.03 11.27 7.79
N THR A 145 12.92 10.14 8.47
CA THR A 145 13.11 10.06 9.92
C THR A 145 14.52 10.47 10.33
N MET A 146 15.52 10.05 9.57
CA MET A 146 16.92 10.37 9.85
C MET A 146 17.23 11.85 9.62
N ILE A 147 16.67 12.46 8.58
CA ILE A 147 16.96 13.85 8.21
C ILE A 147 16.10 14.83 9.00
N TYR A 148 14.80 14.59 9.04
CA TYR A 148 13.82 15.53 9.59
C TYR A 148 13.31 15.15 10.99
N GLY A 149 13.46 13.90 11.41
CA GLY A 149 13.11 13.47 12.75
C GLY A 149 14.07 13.96 13.82
N LEU A 150 15.28 14.38 13.42
CA LEU A 150 16.33 14.88 14.30
C LEU A 150 16.74 16.31 13.92
N LYS A 151 16.63 17.24 14.84
CA LYS A 151 17.22 18.56 14.72
C LYS A 151 18.29 18.72 15.82
N GLY A 152 19.54 18.94 15.42
CA GLY A 152 20.63 19.06 16.37
C GLY A 152 20.85 17.81 17.24
N GLY A 153 20.47 16.63 16.76
CA GLY A 153 20.64 15.34 17.46
C GLY A 153 19.44 14.90 18.30
N SER A 154 18.40 15.70 18.42
CA SER A 154 17.16 15.39 19.15
C SER A 154 15.91 15.71 18.36
N GLY A 155 14.77 15.10 18.73
CA GLY A 155 13.50 15.38 18.10
C GLY A 155 12.31 14.71 18.77
N GLU A 156 11.13 15.19 18.41
CA GLU A 156 9.87 14.60 18.83
C GLU A 156 9.02 14.30 17.60
N ILE A 157 8.50 13.06 17.55
CA ILE A 157 7.71 12.55 16.43
C ILE A 157 6.30 12.25 16.92
N ILE A 158 5.29 12.65 16.14
CA ILE A 158 3.88 12.39 16.44
C ILE A 158 3.31 11.46 15.37
N GLU A 159 2.72 10.35 15.79
CA GLU A 159 2.09 9.34 14.91
C GLU A 159 0.80 8.82 15.57
N ILE A 160 -0.18 8.41 14.77
CA ILE A 160 -1.42 7.75 15.24
C ILE A 160 -1.14 6.37 15.87
N ASP A 161 -1.97 5.95 16.82
CA ASP A 161 -2.01 4.61 17.39
C ASP A 161 -3.44 4.01 17.37
N PRO A 162 -3.71 2.90 16.66
CA PRO A 162 -2.78 2.10 15.85
C PRO A 162 -2.44 2.76 14.50
N GLY A 163 -1.15 2.70 14.13
CA GLY A 163 -0.61 3.21 12.89
C GLY A 163 0.37 2.23 12.21
N TYR A 164 0.85 2.59 11.02
CA TYR A 164 1.79 1.75 10.26
C TYR A 164 3.12 1.54 10.99
N GLY A 165 3.57 2.53 11.72
CA GLY A 165 4.73 2.45 12.60
C GLY A 165 6.09 2.32 11.88
N ALA A 166 6.22 2.69 10.60
CA ALA A 166 7.51 2.69 9.92
C ALA A 166 8.45 3.73 10.54
N ILE A 167 7.96 4.94 10.70
CA ILE A 167 8.68 6.05 11.31
C ILE A 167 9.07 5.73 12.77
N THR A 168 8.13 5.18 13.54
CA THR A 168 8.40 4.72 14.92
C THR A 168 9.54 3.69 14.97
N ARG A 169 9.55 2.71 14.06
CA ARG A 169 10.64 1.71 13.98
C ARG A 169 11.98 2.33 13.60
N ALA A 170 11.99 3.26 12.63
CA ALA A 170 13.19 3.98 12.23
C ALA A 170 13.74 4.80 13.41
N ALA A 171 12.89 5.53 14.12
CA ALA A 171 13.25 6.32 15.30
C ALA A 171 13.82 5.44 16.43
N TYR A 172 13.21 4.29 16.71
CA TYR A 172 13.78 3.33 17.67
C TYR A 172 15.13 2.78 17.22
N SER A 173 15.31 2.54 15.93
CA SER A 173 16.61 2.10 15.39
C SER A 173 17.69 3.17 15.59
N LEU A 174 17.36 4.44 15.31
CA LEU A 174 18.28 5.57 15.53
C LEU A 174 18.62 5.72 17.01
N ARG A 175 17.63 5.64 17.90
CA ARG A 175 17.84 5.72 19.35
C ARG A 175 18.72 4.57 19.86
N ASN A 176 18.41 3.34 19.47
CA ASN A 176 19.07 2.15 20.04
C ASN A 176 20.49 1.92 19.47
N ARG A 177 20.73 2.32 18.21
CA ARG A 177 22.03 2.08 17.55
C ARG A 177 22.98 3.26 17.67
N TYR A 178 22.43 4.49 17.67
CA TYR A 178 23.23 5.70 17.58
C TYR A 178 23.05 6.66 18.76
N GLY A 179 22.22 6.27 19.75
CA GLY A 179 21.99 7.10 20.93
C GLY A 179 21.20 8.38 20.66
N ALA A 180 20.45 8.43 19.54
CA ALA A 180 19.67 9.61 19.18
C ALA A 180 18.57 9.89 20.22
N GLU A 181 18.39 11.15 20.60
CA GLU A 181 17.37 11.58 21.56
C GLU A 181 16.03 11.82 20.83
N ILE A 182 15.32 10.76 20.49
CA ILE A 182 14.03 10.84 19.84
C ILE A 182 12.91 10.44 20.79
N ASN A 183 11.95 11.34 21.00
CA ASN A 183 10.69 11.08 21.66
C ASN A 183 9.61 10.73 20.63
N ILE A 184 8.79 9.71 20.92
CA ILE A 184 7.71 9.28 20.03
C ILE A 184 6.40 9.39 20.80
N LYS A 185 5.52 10.29 20.33
CA LYS A 185 4.16 10.45 20.85
C LYS A 185 3.20 9.70 19.93
N ARG A 186 2.67 8.60 20.44
CA ARG A 186 1.63 7.85 19.75
C ARG A 186 0.27 8.33 20.25
N ILE A 187 -0.50 8.94 19.36
CA ILE A 187 -1.80 9.53 19.67
C ILE A 187 -2.88 8.49 19.38
N PRO A 188 -3.69 8.11 20.39
CA PRO A 188 -4.79 7.18 20.18
C PRO A 188 -5.71 7.65 19.04
N ALA A 189 -6.13 6.72 18.19
CA ALA A 189 -7.18 6.97 17.21
C ALA A 189 -8.51 7.26 17.91
N THR A 190 -9.46 7.88 17.19
CA THR A 190 -10.86 7.98 17.64
C THR A 190 -11.50 6.61 17.81
N LYS A 191 -12.72 6.55 18.33
CA LYS A 191 -13.48 5.29 18.45
C LYS A 191 -13.76 4.63 17.11
N GLU A 192 -13.82 5.42 16.05
CA GLU A 192 -14.00 4.98 14.66
C GLU A 192 -12.67 4.65 13.98
N PHE A 193 -11.57 4.60 14.73
CA PHE A 193 -10.21 4.34 14.26
C PHE A 193 -9.68 5.37 13.23
N VAL A 194 -10.17 6.60 13.27
CA VAL A 194 -9.67 7.72 12.46
C VAL A 194 -8.60 8.48 13.24
N HIS A 195 -7.73 9.22 12.56
CA HIS A 195 -6.78 10.11 13.21
C HIS A 195 -7.52 11.18 14.04
N ASP A 196 -7.18 11.29 15.32
CA ASP A 196 -7.61 12.40 16.15
C ASP A 196 -6.69 13.62 15.88
N LEU A 197 -7.05 14.38 14.84
CA LEU A 197 -6.24 15.52 14.40
C LEU A 197 -6.14 16.61 15.46
N GLU A 198 -7.17 16.80 16.28
CA GLU A 198 -7.15 17.78 17.38
C GLU A 198 -6.18 17.34 18.49
N ALA A 199 -6.25 16.06 18.90
CA ALA A 199 -5.29 15.51 19.86
C ALA A 199 -3.85 15.53 19.32
N MET A 200 -3.66 15.23 18.02
CA MET A 200 -2.35 15.31 17.37
C MET A 200 -1.81 16.74 17.38
N LYS A 201 -2.64 17.74 17.07
CA LYS A 201 -2.29 19.16 17.10
C LYS A 201 -1.92 19.61 18.52
N ASN A 202 -2.71 19.23 19.52
CA ASN A 202 -2.47 19.57 20.92
C ASN A 202 -1.20 18.91 21.48
N ALA A 203 -0.73 17.82 20.88
CA ALA A 203 0.51 17.16 21.25
C ALA A 203 1.79 17.84 20.71
N VAL A 204 1.65 18.78 19.76
CA VAL A 204 2.78 19.51 19.17
C VAL A 204 3.44 20.41 20.21
N THR A 205 4.76 20.39 20.27
CA THR A 205 5.60 21.24 21.13
C THR A 205 6.71 21.90 20.32
N ASP A 206 7.51 22.75 20.94
CA ASP A 206 8.72 23.33 20.37
C ASP A 206 9.81 22.30 20.00
N LYS A 207 9.70 21.06 20.54
CA LYS A 207 10.57 19.93 20.23
C LYS A 207 10.07 19.05 19.09
N THR A 208 8.82 19.26 18.65
CA THR A 208 8.22 18.46 17.57
C THR A 208 8.91 18.75 16.24
N THR A 209 9.46 17.72 15.62
CA THR A 209 10.20 17.82 14.36
C THR A 209 9.47 17.15 13.22
N LEU A 210 8.68 16.10 13.51
CA LEU A 210 8.04 15.26 12.49
C LEU A 210 6.65 14.83 12.93
N LEU A 211 5.70 14.88 11.99
CA LEU A 211 4.33 14.46 12.18
C LEU A 211 3.92 13.56 11.02
N VAL A 212 3.19 12.46 11.32
CA VAL A 212 2.86 11.45 10.32
C VAL A 212 1.36 11.25 10.22
N ILE A 213 0.81 11.39 9.01
CA ILE A 213 -0.54 11.04 8.62
C ILE A 213 -0.46 9.90 7.60
N THR A 214 -0.94 8.72 7.94
CA THR A 214 -1.08 7.62 6.98
C THR A 214 -2.50 7.64 6.43
N ASN A 215 -2.69 7.89 5.14
CA ASN A 215 -4.01 8.15 4.57
C ASN A 215 -4.22 7.51 3.18
N PRO A 216 -4.97 6.41 3.06
CA PRO A 216 -5.69 5.67 4.11
C PRO A 216 -4.78 5.03 5.17
N ASN A 217 -5.26 4.97 6.43
CA ASN A 217 -4.47 4.47 7.54
C ASN A 217 -4.29 2.94 7.51
N ASN A 218 -3.17 2.47 7.93
CA ASN A 218 -2.87 1.05 8.17
C ASN A 218 -2.58 0.86 9.67
N PRO A 219 -3.36 0.06 10.40
CA PRO A 219 -4.17 -1.08 9.91
C PRO A 219 -5.68 -0.84 9.80
N THR A 220 -6.18 0.36 10.00
CA THR A 220 -7.61 0.60 10.17
C THR A 220 -8.37 0.73 8.84
N GLY A 221 -7.72 1.17 7.77
CA GLY A 221 -8.33 1.42 6.47
C GLY A 221 -9.13 2.72 6.39
N THR A 222 -9.19 3.48 7.47
CA THR A 222 -9.90 4.76 7.56
C THR A 222 -9.21 5.86 6.78
N ILE A 223 -9.95 6.91 6.46
CA ILE A 223 -9.49 8.00 5.59
C ILE A 223 -9.87 9.36 6.21
N LEU A 224 -9.01 10.34 5.97
CA LEU A 224 -9.29 11.75 6.20
C LEU A 224 -9.57 12.44 4.86
N SER A 225 -10.46 13.40 4.85
CA SER A 225 -10.70 14.26 3.69
C SER A 225 -9.55 15.22 3.44
N TYR A 226 -9.48 15.76 2.22
CA TYR A 226 -8.52 16.80 1.87
C TYR A 226 -8.63 18.01 2.77
N GLN A 227 -9.86 18.46 3.05
CA GLN A 227 -10.14 19.65 3.86
C GLN A 227 -9.70 19.48 5.32
N GLU A 228 -9.90 18.28 5.90
CA GLU A 228 -9.43 17.97 7.25
C GLU A 228 -7.91 18.02 7.32
N ILE A 229 -7.21 17.42 6.35
CA ILE A 229 -5.74 17.44 6.30
C ILE A 229 -5.23 18.87 6.08
N GLU A 230 -5.81 19.64 5.16
CA GLU A 230 -5.38 21.01 4.89
C GLU A 230 -5.61 21.92 6.11
N SER A 231 -6.77 21.82 6.76
CA SER A 231 -7.08 22.55 7.99
C SER A 231 -6.09 22.22 9.11
N PHE A 232 -5.74 20.94 9.23
CA PHE A 232 -4.75 20.48 10.19
C PHE A 232 -3.36 21.08 9.91
N ILE A 233 -2.88 21.02 8.66
CA ILE A 233 -1.59 21.58 8.25
C ILE A 233 -1.51 23.06 8.58
N ASN A 234 -2.57 23.83 8.32
CA ASN A 234 -2.62 25.26 8.63
C ASN A 234 -2.48 25.56 10.14
N GLY A 235 -2.76 24.60 11.00
CA GLY A 235 -2.60 24.73 12.45
C GLY A 235 -1.28 24.25 13.01
N ILE A 236 -0.36 23.75 12.16
CA ILE A 236 0.95 23.19 12.56
C ILE A 236 2.07 24.18 12.18
N PRO A 237 3.06 24.43 13.04
CA PRO A 237 4.20 25.27 12.71
C PRO A 237 4.95 24.79 11.46
N GLU A 238 5.35 25.67 10.56
CA GLU A 238 6.13 25.35 9.36
C GLU A 238 7.47 24.65 9.65
N SER A 239 7.97 24.79 10.88
CA SER A 239 9.18 24.12 11.34
C SER A 239 9.01 22.59 11.53
N VAL A 240 7.79 22.10 11.58
CA VAL A 240 7.44 20.67 11.72
C VAL A 240 7.25 20.08 10.33
N THR A 241 7.99 19.04 10.01
CA THR A 241 7.80 18.30 8.77
C THR A 241 6.58 17.39 8.88
N ILE A 242 5.69 17.42 7.90
CA ILE A 242 4.47 16.62 7.87
C ILE A 242 4.59 15.59 6.74
N ILE A 243 4.47 14.30 7.08
CA ILE A 243 4.40 13.21 6.12
C ILE A 243 2.94 12.84 5.91
N ILE A 244 2.52 12.72 4.65
CA ILE A 244 1.27 12.09 4.24
C ILE A 244 1.63 10.80 3.50
N ASP A 245 1.51 9.65 4.16
CA ASP A 245 1.79 8.35 3.53
C ASP A 245 0.54 7.82 2.82
N GLU A 246 0.57 7.87 1.49
CA GLU A 246 -0.50 7.48 0.58
C GLU A 246 -0.28 6.11 -0.06
N ALA A 247 0.28 5.15 0.67
CA ALA A 247 0.55 3.81 0.13
C ALA A 247 -0.71 3.12 -0.45
N TYR A 248 -1.90 3.46 0.03
CA TYR A 248 -3.18 2.83 -0.34
C TYR A 248 -4.15 3.75 -1.11
N ILE A 249 -3.74 4.96 -1.48
CA ILE A 249 -4.58 5.99 -2.10
C ILE A 249 -5.40 5.48 -3.29
N HIS A 250 -4.83 4.62 -4.13
CA HIS A 250 -5.50 4.12 -5.34
C HIS A 250 -6.73 3.24 -5.06
N TYR A 251 -6.87 2.72 -3.84
CA TYR A 251 -8.01 1.90 -3.40
C TYR A 251 -9.14 2.71 -2.78
N ALA A 252 -8.92 3.99 -2.48
CA ALA A 252 -9.93 4.85 -1.87
C ALA A 252 -11.22 4.86 -2.72
N ARG A 253 -12.38 4.70 -2.04
CA ARG A 253 -13.69 4.57 -2.68
C ARG A 253 -14.38 5.92 -2.90
N GLU A 254 -14.09 6.88 -2.05
CA GLU A 254 -14.78 8.17 -2.13
C GLU A 254 -14.40 8.94 -3.38
N GLU A 255 -15.41 9.37 -4.14
CA GLU A 255 -15.22 10.11 -5.40
C GLU A 255 -14.56 11.48 -5.15
N ASN A 256 -14.81 12.07 -3.98
CA ASN A 256 -14.27 13.38 -3.59
C ASN A 256 -12.93 13.31 -2.84
N TYR A 257 -12.35 12.11 -2.70
CA TYR A 257 -11.05 11.99 -2.06
C TYR A 257 -9.96 12.55 -2.98
N VAL A 258 -9.31 13.60 -2.52
CA VAL A 258 -8.19 14.25 -3.22
C VAL A 258 -6.89 13.92 -2.51
N SER A 259 -5.87 13.57 -3.29
CA SER A 259 -4.54 13.29 -2.78
C SER A 259 -3.89 14.51 -2.14
N GLY A 260 -3.08 14.28 -1.11
CA GLY A 260 -2.22 15.30 -0.49
C GLY A 260 -1.09 15.82 -1.37
N ILE A 261 -0.92 15.31 -2.61
CA ILE A 261 0.13 15.80 -3.53
C ILE A 261 0.01 17.31 -3.78
N SER A 262 -1.20 17.84 -3.96
CA SER A 262 -1.40 19.29 -4.12
C SER A 262 -1.01 20.07 -2.85
N LEU A 263 -1.19 19.48 -1.66
CA LEU A 263 -0.72 20.06 -0.41
C LEU A 263 0.81 20.11 -0.34
N SER A 264 1.48 19.05 -0.81
CA SER A 264 2.95 19.03 -0.86
C SER A 264 3.56 20.01 -1.86
N GLN A 265 2.79 20.52 -2.80
CA GLN A 265 3.20 21.60 -3.70
C GLN A 265 2.88 22.99 -3.11
N LYS A 266 1.90 23.07 -2.20
CA LYS A 266 1.48 24.31 -1.54
C LYS A 266 2.29 24.60 -0.27
N TYR A 267 2.61 23.57 0.51
CA TYR A 267 3.28 23.68 1.81
C TYR A 267 4.67 23.03 1.76
N LYS A 268 5.70 23.84 1.96
CA LYS A 268 7.10 23.40 1.84
C LYS A 268 7.48 22.28 2.81
N ASN A 269 6.86 22.24 3.98
CA ASN A 269 7.09 21.26 5.03
C ASN A 269 6.25 19.96 4.88
N VAL A 270 5.51 19.81 3.78
CA VAL A 270 4.68 18.62 3.51
C VAL A 270 5.36 17.69 2.50
N ILE A 271 5.48 16.43 2.86
CA ILE A 271 6.03 15.36 2.00
C ILE A 271 4.95 14.29 1.84
N VAL A 272 4.61 13.96 0.60
CA VAL A 272 3.73 12.81 0.30
C VAL A 272 4.57 11.63 -0.12
N THR A 273 4.33 10.44 0.48
CA THR A 273 4.99 9.20 0.07
C THR A 273 4.00 8.24 -0.58
N ARG A 274 4.46 7.52 -1.62
CA ARG A 274 3.70 6.48 -2.33
C ARG A 274 4.57 5.28 -2.69
N THR A 275 3.93 4.18 -3.03
CA THR A 275 4.61 2.92 -3.34
C THR A 275 4.02 2.24 -4.58
N PHE A 276 4.87 1.51 -5.30
CA PHE A 276 4.44 0.57 -6.34
C PHE A 276 4.11 -0.83 -5.79
N SER A 277 4.32 -1.05 -4.49
CA SER A 277 4.14 -2.37 -3.86
C SER A 277 2.69 -2.83 -3.80
N LYS A 278 1.70 -1.91 -3.82
CA LYS A 278 0.30 -2.22 -3.57
C LYS A 278 -0.49 -2.29 -4.89
N MET A 279 -1.12 -1.23 -5.32
CA MET A 279 -1.96 -1.21 -6.53
C MET A 279 -1.26 -1.76 -7.78
N TYR A 280 0.03 -1.46 -7.95
CA TYR A 280 0.79 -1.86 -9.14
C TYR A 280 1.33 -3.30 -9.08
N GLY A 281 1.22 -3.99 -7.93
CA GLY A 281 1.67 -5.38 -7.76
C GLY A 281 3.18 -5.58 -7.85
N LEU A 282 3.99 -4.55 -7.57
CA LEU A 282 5.45 -4.58 -7.68
C LEU A 282 6.16 -4.67 -6.33
N ALA A 283 5.54 -5.31 -5.33
CA ALA A 283 6.08 -5.41 -3.96
C ALA A 283 7.52 -5.96 -3.93
N GLY A 284 7.79 -7.00 -4.73
CA GLY A 284 9.11 -7.64 -4.83
C GLY A 284 10.17 -6.79 -5.52
N LEU A 285 9.79 -5.82 -6.35
CA LEU A 285 10.73 -4.95 -7.08
C LEU A 285 11.19 -3.75 -6.27
N ARG A 286 10.63 -3.54 -5.08
CA ARG A 286 11.05 -2.51 -4.13
C ARG A 286 11.14 -1.11 -4.74
N ILE A 287 9.99 -0.49 -5.04
CA ILE A 287 9.94 0.87 -5.60
C ILE A 287 8.93 1.70 -4.82
N GLY A 288 9.35 2.89 -4.41
CA GLY A 288 8.52 3.92 -3.83
C GLY A 288 8.97 5.29 -4.29
N TYR A 289 8.20 6.31 -3.98
CA TYR A 289 8.57 7.68 -4.27
C TYR A 289 7.99 8.65 -3.25
N ALA A 290 8.66 9.80 -3.11
CA ALA A 290 8.18 10.96 -2.40
C ALA A 290 7.93 12.12 -3.37
N VAL A 291 7.01 12.99 -3.01
CA VAL A 291 6.70 14.25 -3.69
C VAL A 291 6.63 15.36 -2.63
N GLY A 292 7.26 16.48 -2.90
CA GLY A 292 7.30 17.60 -1.96
C GLY A 292 7.91 18.84 -2.57
N ASP A 293 8.33 19.78 -1.74
CA ASP A 293 9.11 20.93 -2.21
C ASP A 293 10.41 20.46 -2.88
N ARG A 294 10.84 21.15 -3.90
CA ARG A 294 12.02 20.78 -4.69
C ARG A 294 13.30 20.73 -3.85
N SER A 295 13.46 21.66 -2.92
CA SER A 295 14.62 21.68 -2.02
C SER A 295 14.64 20.47 -1.10
N VAL A 296 13.46 20.07 -0.59
CA VAL A 296 13.28 18.86 0.24
C VAL A 296 13.60 17.60 -0.53
N MET A 297 13.13 17.48 -1.80
CA MET A 297 13.44 16.33 -2.64
C MET A 297 14.93 16.27 -2.99
N SER A 298 15.59 17.41 -3.16
CA SER A 298 17.04 17.48 -3.39
C SER A 298 17.82 17.05 -2.15
N GLU A 299 17.39 17.40 -0.96
CA GLU A 299 18.00 16.99 0.31
C GLU A 299 17.87 15.47 0.55
N LEU A 300 16.68 14.91 0.30
CA LEU A 300 16.48 13.44 0.34
C LEU A 300 17.40 12.72 -0.64
N ARG A 301 17.54 13.25 -1.85
CA ARG A 301 18.44 12.68 -2.87
C ARG A 301 19.90 12.75 -2.45
N ALA A 302 20.34 13.87 -1.86
CA ALA A 302 21.69 14.03 -1.37
C ALA A 302 22.06 13.07 -0.23
N ALA A 303 21.08 12.70 0.60
CA ALA A 303 21.23 11.72 1.66
C ALA A 303 21.11 10.27 1.18
N GLY A 304 20.54 10.03 0.00
CA GLY A 304 20.49 8.73 -0.64
C GLY A 304 21.81 8.35 -1.31
N ASN A 305 21.98 7.08 -1.62
CA ASN A 305 23.17 6.61 -2.34
C ASN A 305 23.01 6.61 -3.88
N GLY A 306 21.79 6.88 -4.37
CA GLY A 306 21.48 6.89 -5.79
C GLY A 306 21.48 5.50 -6.48
N TRP A 307 21.54 4.42 -5.71
CA TRP A 307 21.67 3.04 -6.21
C TRP A 307 20.59 2.08 -5.66
N GLY A 308 19.59 2.60 -4.97
CA GLY A 308 18.60 1.80 -4.23
C GLY A 308 17.60 1.07 -5.13
N ILE A 309 17.44 1.47 -6.41
CA ILE A 309 16.49 0.85 -7.35
C ILE A 309 17.26 0.27 -8.54
N SER A 310 16.96 -0.98 -8.91
CA SER A 310 17.52 -1.58 -10.12
C SER A 310 16.93 -0.97 -11.41
N ASN A 311 17.67 -1.01 -12.49
CA ASN A 311 17.17 -0.55 -13.82
C ASN A 311 15.85 -1.26 -14.18
N VAL A 312 15.79 -2.58 -13.97
CA VAL A 312 14.59 -3.39 -14.23
C VAL A 312 13.38 -2.89 -13.43
N SER A 313 13.61 -2.54 -12.16
CA SER A 313 12.56 -1.98 -11.31
C SER A 313 12.07 -0.62 -11.83
N CYS A 314 12.98 0.26 -12.24
CA CYS A 314 12.62 1.56 -12.83
C CYS A 314 11.76 1.38 -14.09
N TYR A 315 12.17 0.49 -14.99
CA TYR A 315 11.45 0.24 -16.25
C TYR A 315 10.08 -0.41 -15.99
N ALA A 316 9.99 -1.35 -15.05
CA ALA A 316 8.74 -1.98 -14.64
C ALA A 316 7.75 -0.96 -14.06
N ALA A 317 8.23 -0.04 -13.21
CA ALA A 317 7.40 1.02 -12.63
C ALA A 317 6.87 1.97 -13.70
N MET A 318 7.73 2.43 -14.64
CA MET A 318 7.30 3.27 -15.76
C MET A 318 6.27 2.57 -16.66
N ALA A 319 6.41 1.26 -16.88
CA ALA A 319 5.45 0.48 -17.64
C ALA A 319 4.11 0.33 -16.89
N ALA A 320 4.16 0.14 -15.57
CA ALA A 320 2.98 0.03 -14.73
C ALA A 320 2.17 1.33 -14.66
N LEU A 321 2.82 2.50 -14.59
CA LEU A 321 2.14 3.82 -14.66
C LEU A 321 1.34 4.01 -15.95
N LYS A 322 1.83 3.45 -17.06
CA LYS A 322 1.16 3.53 -18.38
C LYS A 322 -0.02 2.56 -18.51
N ASP A 323 -0.18 1.60 -17.60
CA ASP A 323 -1.24 0.60 -17.66
C ASP A 323 -2.45 0.99 -16.80
N LYS A 324 -3.06 2.13 -17.15
CA LYS A 324 -4.26 2.66 -16.45
C LYS A 324 -5.45 1.68 -16.47
N SER A 325 -5.53 0.81 -17.49
CA SER A 325 -6.58 -0.20 -17.59
C SER A 325 -6.45 -1.26 -16.52
N PHE A 326 -5.24 -1.73 -16.27
CA PHE A 326 -4.95 -2.67 -15.19
C PHE A 326 -5.30 -2.08 -13.82
N VAL A 327 -4.90 -0.83 -13.55
CA VAL A 327 -5.21 -0.15 -12.28
C VAL A 327 -6.73 -0.07 -12.05
N ARG A 328 -7.50 0.33 -13.08
CA ARG A 328 -8.98 0.37 -12.97
C ARG A 328 -9.58 -1.01 -12.72
N GLN A 329 -9.07 -2.04 -13.40
CA GLN A 329 -9.54 -3.42 -13.22
C GLN A 329 -9.26 -3.93 -11.81
N VAL A 330 -8.03 -3.75 -11.30
CA VAL A 330 -7.67 -4.13 -9.92
C VAL A 330 -8.53 -3.41 -8.90
N LYS A 331 -8.73 -2.08 -9.05
CA LYS A 331 -9.60 -1.31 -8.15
C LYS A 331 -11.03 -1.86 -8.13
N ARG A 332 -11.61 -2.14 -9.31
CA ARG A 332 -12.95 -2.72 -9.44
C ARG A 332 -13.03 -4.08 -8.75
N LEU A 333 -12.14 -5.01 -9.10
CA LEU A 333 -12.14 -6.36 -8.52
C LEU A 333 -11.92 -6.35 -7.00
N THR A 334 -11.00 -5.49 -6.50
CA THR A 334 -10.79 -5.33 -5.06
C THR A 334 -12.06 -4.82 -4.36
N ASN A 335 -12.79 -3.89 -4.98
CA ASN A 335 -14.03 -3.37 -4.41
C ASN A 335 -15.14 -4.43 -4.40
N GLU A 336 -15.34 -5.16 -5.49
CA GLU A 336 -16.30 -6.27 -5.60
C GLU A 336 -16.03 -7.36 -4.55
N THR A 337 -14.77 -7.77 -4.43
CA THR A 337 -14.36 -8.78 -3.44
C THR A 337 -14.51 -8.25 -2.00
N LYS A 338 -14.25 -6.97 -1.78
CA LYS A 338 -14.44 -6.33 -0.48
C LYS A 338 -15.91 -6.29 -0.08
N ASP A 339 -16.81 -5.98 -1.02
CA ASP A 339 -18.26 -5.96 -0.77
C ASP A 339 -18.79 -7.37 -0.48
N TYR A 340 -18.31 -8.38 -1.19
CA TYR A 340 -18.57 -9.79 -0.86
C TYR A 340 -18.16 -10.09 0.60
N PHE A 341 -16.93 -9.75 0.97
CA PHE A 341 -16.42 -10.05 2.31
C PHE A 341 -17.17 -9.31 3.42
N TYR A 342 -17.60 -8.08 3.20
CA TYR A 342 -18.49 -7.37 4.15
C TYR A 342 -19.79 -8.11 4.37
N GLY A 343 -20.47 -8.56 3.31
CA GLY A 343 -21.71 -9.35 3.43
C GLY A 343 -21.53 -10.66 4.21
N GLU A 344 -20.39 -11.32 4.04
CA GLU A 344 -20.08 -12.53 4.82
C GLU A 344 -19.78 -12.23 6.29
N LEU A 345 -19.04 -11.15 6.56
CA LEU A 345 -18.79 -10.71 7.95
C LEU A 345 -20.09 -10.34 8.68
N ASP A 346 -20.99 -9.62 8.00
CA ASP A 346 -22.33 -9.30 8.53
C ASP A 346 -23.12 -10.58 8.85
N SER A 347 -23.09 -11.56 7.95
CA SER A 347 -23.75 -12.86 8.13
C SER A 347 -23.17 -13.68 9.30
N LEU A 348 -21.89 -13.48 9.60
CA LEU A 348 -21.20 -14.09 10.74
C LEU A 348 -21.39 -13.31 12.06
N GLY A 349 -22.00 -12.13 12.03
CA GLY A 349 -22.15 -11.24 13.19
C GLY A 349 -20.82 -10.62 13.65
N LEU A 350 -19.82 -10.53 12.76
CA LEU A 350 -18.53 -9.91 13.05
C LEU A 350 -18.57 -8.42 12.70
N THR A 351 -18.03 -7.59 13.58
CA THR A 351 -17.87 -6.16 13.31
C THR A 351 -16.53 -5.88 12.62
N TYR A 352 -16.48 -4.83 11.81
CA TYR A 352 -15.31 -4.43 11.07
C TYR A 352 -15.26 -2.92 10.84
N THR A 353 -14.08 -2.41 10.48
CA THR A 353 -13.92 -1.01 10.09
C THR A 353 -14.08 -0.88 8.57
N PRO A 354 -15.05 -0.07 8.06
CA PRO A 354 -15.15 0.23 6.64
C PRO A 354 -13.82 0.76 6.09
N SER A 355 -13.34 0.17 4.99
CA SER A 355 -11.97 0.40 4.56
C SER A 355 -11.86 1.03 3.17
N HIS A 356 -11.01 2.05 3.07
CA HIS A 356 -10.56 2.69 1.83
C HIS A 356 -9.25 2.12 1.28
N SER A 357 -8.82 0.95 1.83
CA SER A 357 -7.60 0.24 1.44
C SER A 357 -7.91 -1.11 0.77
N ASN A 358 -6.88 -1.91 0.51
CA ASN A 358 -7.00 -3.30 0.07
C ASN A 358 -6.92 -4.29 1.24
N PHE A 359 -7.42 -3.92 2.40
CA PHE A 359 -7.55 -4.77 3.59
C PHE A 359 -8.70 -4.27 4.47
N ILE A 360 -9.14 -5.10 5.40
CA ILE A 360 -10.21 -4.80 6.35
C ILE A 360 -9.71 -5.16 7.74
N LEU A 361 -9.97 -4.31 8.72
CA LEU A 361 -9.76 -4.58 10.14
C LEU A 361 -11.05 -5.19 10.71
N VAL A 362 -10.99 -6.45 11.15
CA VAL A 362 -12.12 -7.25 11.59
C VAL A 362 -11.97 -7.59 13.05
N ASN A 363 -13.01 -7.30 13.88
CA ASN A 363 -13.08 -7.73 15.25
C ASN A 363 -13.55 -9.19 15.31
N VAL A 364 -12.73 -10.07 15.86
CA VAL A 364 -13.03 -11.50 15.98
C VAL A 364 -13.61 -11.89 17.35
N ASN A 365 -13.88 -10.91 18.23
CA ASN A 365 -14.40 -11.10 19.59
C ASN A 365 -13.58 -12.08 20.45
N ASP A 366 -12.32 -12.32 20.11
CA ASP A 366 -11.36 -13.21 20.77
C ASP A 366 -9.97 -12.56 20.74
N ASP A 367 -8.99 -13.11 21.41
CA ASP A 367 -7.60 -12.68 21.26
C ASP A 367 -7.13 -12.91 19.81
N ALA A 368 -6.85 -11.82 19.11
CA ALA A 368 -6.54 -11.85 17.69
C ALA A 368 -5.27 -12.66 17.36
N ARG A 369 -4.30 -12.75 18.28
CA ARG A 369 -3.08 -13.53 18.05
C ARG A 369 -3.35 -15.02 18.14
N GLU A 370 -4.16 -15.45 19.10
CA GLU A 370 -4.59 -16.85 19.18
C GLU A 370 -5.49 -17.21 18.00
N PHE A 371 -6.36 -16.30 17.60
CA PHE A 371 -7.21 -16.48 16.43
C PHE A 371 -6.39 -16.57 15.14
N GLN A 372 -5.38 -15.72 14.96
CA GLN A 372 -4.41 -15.80 13.87
C GLN A 372 -3.71 -17.17 13.81
N LYS A 373 -3.30 -17.73 14.95
CA LYS A 373 -2.69 -19.07 15.00
C LYS A 373 -3.66 -20.16 14.57
N LYS A 374 -4.94 -20.06 14.95
CA LYS A 374 -5.99 -20.97 14.53
C LYS A 374 -6.20 -20.93 13.00
N LEU A 375 -6.27 -19.71 12.43
CA LEU A 375 -6.35 -19.51 10.98
C LEU A 375 -5.12 -20.06 10.23
N MET A 376 -3.92 -19.80 10.75
CA MET A 376 -2.67 -20.26 10.14
C MET A 376 -2.59 -21.80 10.08
N LYS A 377 -3.09 -22.52 11.09
CA LYS A 377 -3.21 -23.99 11.08
C LYS A 377 -4.17 -24.52 9.99
N ARG A 378 -5.02 -23.67 9.47
CA ARG A 378 -5.98 -23.93 8.38
C ARG A 378 -5.53 -23.31 7.05
N ASN A 379 -4.23 -22.99 6.90
CA ASN A 379 -3.62 -22.39 5.71
C ASN A 379 -4.21 -21.01 5.33
N VAL A 380 -4.67 -20.24 6.31
CA VAL A 380 -5.08 -18.84 6.13
C VAL A 380 -4.15 -17.94 6.92
N ARG A 381 -3.40 -17.08 6.23
CA ARG A 381 -2.53 -16.08 6.84
C ARG A 381 -3.23 -14.73 6.90
N VAL A 382 -3.43 -14.23 8.10
CA VAL A 382 -3.89 -12.87 8.39
C VAL A 382 -2.86 -12.12 9.23
N ARG A 383 -3.13 -10.87 9.59
CA ARG A 383 -2.25 -10.10 10.48
C ARG A 383 -2.97 -9.74 11.77
N ALA A 384 -2.42 -10.14 12.90
CA ALA A 384 -2.74 -9.62 14.24
C ALA A 384 -1.63 -8.70 14.74
N TYR A 385 -1.94 -7.87 15.74
CA TYR A 385 -1.04 -6.84 16.25
C TYR A 385 -0.84 -6.96 17.76
N ASP A 386 0.31 -6.50 18.23
CA ASP A 386 0.62 -6.30 19.64
C ASP A 386 0.25 -4.87 20.01
N ASN A 387 -1.05 -4.62 20.09
CA ASN A 387 -1.60 -3.29 20.34
C ASN A 387 -2.95 -3.45 21.07
N ASP A 388 -3.07 -2.84 22.23
CA ASP A 388 -4.25 -3.01 23.10
C ASP A 388 -5.53 -2.46 22.46
N ALA A 389 -5.44 -1.38 21.68
CA ALA A 389 -6.61 -0.78 21.02
C ALA A 389 -7.26 -1.70 19.98
N ILE A 390 -6.47 -2.63 19.42
CA ILE A 390 -6.93 -3.59 18.39
C ILE A 390 -6.60 -5.05 18.75
N ARG A 391 -6.50 -5.35 20.05
CA ARG A 391 -6.15 -6.68 20.57
C ARG A 391 -7.07 -7.79 20.06
N ASN A 392 -8.35 -7.45 19.83
CA ASN A 392 -9.35 -8.38 19.33
C ASN A 392 -9.54 -8.29 17.80
N HIS A 393 -8.65 -7.60 17.08
CA HIS A 393 -8.80 -7.37 15.66
C HIS A 393 -7.70 -8.05 14.84
N ILE A 394 -8.11 -8.73 13.79
CA ILE A 394 -7.23 -9.17 12.72
C ILE A 394 -7.36 -8.24 11.52
N ARG A 395 -6.25 -7.99 10.81
CA ARG A 395 -6.31 -7.34 9.50
C ARG A 395 -6.26 -8.41 8.42
N VAL A 396 -7.27 -8.42 7.57
CA VAL A 396 -7.41 -9.33 6.43
C VAL A 396 -7.20 -8.53 5.15
N SER A 397 -6.19 -8.87 4.36
CA SER A 397 -6.00 -8.29 3.03
C SER A 397 -7.10 -8.78 2.10
N VAL A 398 -7.54 -7.94 1.17
CA VAL A 398 -8.49 -8.33 0.13
C VAL A 398 -7.74 -9.14 -0.93
N GLY A 399 -7.91 -10.45 -0.89
CA GLY A 399 -7.38 -11.42 -1.84
C GLY A 399 -8.20 -11.50 -3.14
N THR A 400 -8.01 -12.55 -3.91
CA THR A 400 -8.94 -12.96 -4.97
C THR A 400 -10.26 -13.43 -4.34
N LEU A 401 -11.31 -13.52 -5.14
CA LEU A 401 -12.59 -14.01 -4.61
C LEU A 401 -12.45 -15.42 -4.01
N ASP A 402 -11.70 -16.31 -4.65
CA ASP A 402 -11.46 -17.68 -4.17
C ASP A 402 -10.71 -17.67 -2.81
N GLU A 403 -9.69 -16.82 -2.66
CA GLU A 403 -8.97 -16.64 -1.38
C GLU A 403 -9.91 -16.13 -0.27
N MET A 404 -10.80 -15.19 -0.61
CA MET A 404 -11.73 -14.64 0.38
C MET A 404 -12.82 -15.64 0.76
N GLN A 405 -13.35 -16.40 -0.18
CA GLN A 405 -14.30 -17.49 0.09
C GLN A 405 -13.70 -18.57 0.98
N ALA A 406 -12.49 -19.02 0.64
CA ALA A 406 -11.77 -19.99 1.47
C ALA A 406 -11.49 -19.44 2.86
N THR A 407 -11.18 -18.14 2.99
CA THR A 407 -10.99 -17.46 4.27
C THR A 407 -12.31 -17.44 5.08
N VAL A 408 -13.43 -17.09 4.45
CA VAL A 408 -14.76 -17.08 5.07
C VAL A 408 -15.14 -18.46 5.59
N ASN A 409 -14.95 -19.51 4.80
CA ASN A 409 -15.24 -20.88 5.22
C ASN A 409 -14.50 -21.27 6.52
N VAL A 410 -13.20 -20.89 6.59
CA VAL A 410 -12.40 -21.15 7.80
C VAL A 410 -12.86 -20.28 8.98
N LEU A 411 -13.24 -19.02 8.74
CA LEU A 411 -13.81 -18.14 9.78
C LEU A 411 -15.10 -18.73 10.34
N GLN A 412 -16.01 -19.19 9.48
CA GLN A 412 -17.28 -19.83 9.90
C GLN A 412 -17.05 -21.02 10.81
N ASP A 413 -16.11 -21.90 10.46
CA ASP A 413 -15.77 -23.06 11.27
C ASP A 413 -15.22 -22.69 12.64
N LEU A 414 -14.38 -21.65 12.70
CA LEU A 414 -13.75 -21.23 13.95
C LEU A 414 -14.67 -20.46 14.90
N ILE A 415 -15.72 -19.82 14.37
CA ILE A 415 -16.70 -19.04 15.17
C ILE A 415 -17.79 -19.96 15.73
N LYS A 416 -18.13 -21.05 15.03
CA LYS A 416 -19.14 -22.02 15.49
C LYS A 416 -18.63 -22.96 16.57
N THR A 417 -17.31 -23.02 16.79
CA THR A 417 -16.65 -23.88 17.81
C THR A 417 -16.30 -23.06 19.05
#